data_9e47f9dc6e21f9ec520185d9f0def309
#
_entry.id   9e47f9dc6e21f9ec520185d9f0def309
#
_cell.length_a   1.000
_cell.length_b   1.000
_cell.length_c   1.000
_cell.angle_alpha   90.00
_cell.angle_beta   90.00
_cell.angle_gamma   90.00
#
_symmetry.space_group_name_H-M   'P 1'
#
loop_
_entity.id
_entity.type
_entity.pdbx_description
1 polymer ?
#
loop_
_entity_poly.entity_id
_entity_poly.type
_entity_poly.pdbx_seq_one_letter_code
_entity_poly.pdbx_strand_id
1 'polypeptide(L)'
;MEPKNLVVIVDDQHNKKMLGCYGHPTVKTPNLDKLAKRGVRFSNAYTPSPICVSARAAAATGQYVHDIGCWDNASAYDGKVASWGHRLQQAGNRCVSIGKLHFRSEEDPTGFDKQIIPMHIAGGVGDLMGAIRPDLPIRYQSRKYVESVKVGTSAYIDYDLNIVSEAETWLSEKAQENDSKPWTVFISLIAPHFPLTVPKKYFDLYPLDTIEMPKPADLEYQQNHPWWNGFINSNIFDQYFKDDEHRKMAIACYLGLCTFTDENVGSILATLDKTGLSEKSRVIFFSDHGDNMGARGIWGKSTMHEESAGIPLIMAGPDIPQNKVVSTPVSLVDLFPTVIENAGLEMLESDTDLPGTSLISIARSDDQKDRVVFSEYHGAASVSGVFMLRKGSFKYIHYVSFSPELFDLEKDPEELTNLSELPEYSEIIDKFWAILKDIVDPEKIDALAKKDQAALIQKFGGAKKIIESGGLSGTPVPDKK
;
A
#
# COMPACT_ATOMS: atom_id res chain seq x y z
N MET A 1 -5.49 7.30 27.32
CA MET A 1 -6.28 8.16 26.37
C MET A 1 -7.73 7.72 26.44
N GLU A 2 -8.68 8.62 26.20
CA GLU A 2 -10.08 8.21 26.11
C GLU A 2 -10.30 7.38 24.85
N PRO A 3 -10.88 6.17 24.95
CA PRO A 3 -11.18 5.34 23.78
C PRO A 3 -12.14 6.04 22.82
N LYS A 4 -11.93 5.90 21.53
CA LYS A 4 -12.78 6.47 20.49
C LYS A 4 -13.14 5.43 19.44
N ASN A 5 -14.21 5.63 18.72
CA ASN A 5 -14.46 4.88 17.50
C ASN A 5 -13.34 5.12 16.49
N LEU A 6 -13.08 4.15 15.64
CA LEU A 6 -12.06 4.27 14.60
C LEU A 6 -12.64 3.96 13.23
N VAL A 7 -12.45 4.87 12.31
CA VAL A 7 -12.74 4.69 10.89
C VAL A 7 -11.41 4.63 10.15
N VAL A 8 -11.08 3.46 9.64
CA VAL A 8 -9.89 3.24 8.80
C VAL A 8 -10.36 3.21 7.36
N ILE A 9 -9.93 4.17 6.56
CA ILE A 9 -10.23 4.26 5.13
C ILE A 9 -8.95 3.94 4.38
N VAL A 10 -9.00 2.92 3.53
CA VAL A 10 -7.86 2.47 2.73
C VAL A 10 -8.22 2.56 1.26
N ASP A 11 -7.33 3.07 0.45
CA ASP A 11 -7.37 2.89 -0.99
C ASP A 11 -6.24 1.97 -1.47
N ASP A 12 -6.17 1.68 -2.75
CA ASP A 12 -5.21 0.74 -3.29
C ASP A 12 -4.37 1.40 -4.37
N GLN A 13 -3.06 1.27 -4.23
CA GLN A 13 -2.10 1.70 -5.25
C GLN A 13 -2.04 3.23 -5.45
N HIS A 14 -2.25 4.03 -4.38
CA HIS A 14 -2.22 5.49 -4.46
C HIS A 14 -0.81 6.04 -4.22
N ASN A 15 -0.20 6.56 -5.26
CA ASN A 15 1.06 7.27 -5.18
C ASN A 15 0.88 8.56 -4.35
N LYS A 16 1.63 8.70 -3.24
CA LYS A 16 1.50 9.87 -2.35
C LYS A 16 1.74 11.20 -3.05
N LYS A 17 2.57 11.21 -4.10
CA LYS A 17 2.84 12.41 -4.90
C LYS A 17 1.61 12.88 -5.71
N MET A 18 0.58 12.04 -5.86
CA MET A 18 -0.64 12.34 -6.61
C MET A 18 -1.80 12.82 -5.71
N LEU A 19 -1.46 13.61 -4.67
CA LEU A 19 -2.40 14.24 -3.74
C LEU A 19 -2.06 15.71 -3.54
N GLY A 20 -3.09 16.58 -3.47
CA GLY A 20 -2.92 18.03 -3.27
C GLY A 20 -2.20 18.36 -1.97
N CYS A 21 -2.59 17.73 -0.84
CA CYS A 21 -1.93 17.95 0.46
C CYS A 21 -0.48 17.43 0.50
N TYR A 22 -0.04 16.62 -0.47
CA TYR A 22 1.37 16.24 -0.63
C TYR A 22 2.11 17.05 -1.70
N GLY A 23 1.46 18.09 -2.26
CA GLY A 23 2.11 19.07 -3.11
C GLY A 23 1.92 18.88 -4.62
N HIS A 24 1.06 17.94 -5.07
CA HIS A 24 0.78 17.83 -6.50
C HIS A 24 0.08 19.09 -7.03
N PRO A 25 0.59 19.71 -8.10
CA PRO A 25 0.12 21.05 -8.51
C PRO A 25 -1.29 21.08 -9.10
N THR A 26 -1.74 19.99 -9.71
CA THR A 26 -2.98 19.99 -10.52
C THR A 26 -4.05 19.00 -10.06
N VAL A 27 -3.69 17.93 -9.34
CA VAL A 27 -4.66 16.93 -8.88
C VAL A 27 -5.75 17.54 -7.99
N LYS A 28 -6.96 17.04 -8.12
CA LYS A 28 -8.13 17.55 -7.38
C LYS A 28 -8.52 16.56 -6.29
N THR A 29 -8.02 16.79 -5.07
CA THR A 29 -8.29 15.96 -3.89
C THR A 29 -8.76 16.81 -2.68
N PRO A 30 -9.82 17.65 -2.84
CA PRO A 30 -10.20 18.63 -1.83
C PRO A 30 -10.69 18.01 -0.52
N ASN A 31 -11.21 16.79 -0.52
CA ASN A 31 -11.71 16.13 0.69
C ASN A 31 -10.56 15.60 1.54
N LEU A 32 -9.57 14.95 0.91
CA LEU A 32 -8.33 14.51 1.58
C LEU A 32 -7.49 15.70 2.04
N ASP A 33 -7.44 16.79 1.25
CA ASP A 33 -6.78 18.04 1.66
C ASP A 33 -7.43 18.66 2.90
N LYS A 34 -8.77 18.61 3.00
CA LYS A 34 -9.52 19.06 4.20
C LYS A 34 -9.26 18.13 5.38
N LEU A 35 -9.23 16.80 5.16
CA LEU A 35 -8.91 15.84 6.21
C LEU A 35 -7.52 16.10 6.78
N ALA A 36 -6.52 16.34 5.94
CA ALA A 36 -5.15 16.68 6.35
C ALA A 36 -5.10 17.98 7.18
N LYS A 37 -5.89 19.00 6.83
CA LYS A 37 -6.02 20.24 7.60
C LYS A 37 -6.70 20.06 8.95
N ARG A 38 -7.66 19.11 9.04
CA ARG A 38 -8.36 18.77 10.30
C ARG A 38 -7.51 17.91 11.23
N GLY A 39 -6.35 17.43 10.78
CA GLY A 39 -5.52 16.50 11.52
C GLY A 39 -4.05 16.57 11.21
N VAL A 40 -3.43 15.42 11.11
CA VAL A 40 -2.00 15.21 10.86
C VAL A 40 -1.81 14.54 9.51
N ARG A 41 -0.85 15.04 8.73
CA ARG A 41 -0.31 14.39 7.55
C ARG A 41 1.11 13.91 7.83
N PHE A 42 1.35 12.61 7.63
CA PHE A 42 2.69 12.02 7.76
C PHE A 42 3.42 12.14 6.42
N SER A 43 4.48 12.94 6.36
CA SER A 43 5.22 13.19 5.12
C SER A 43 6.07 11.99 4.66
N ASN A 44 6.49 11.15 5.61
CA ASN A 44 7.39 10.03 5.43
C ASN A 44 6.72 8.71 5.83
N ALA A 45 5.58 8.39 5.21
CA ALA A 45 4.88 7.13 5.42
C ALA A 45 5.25 6.12 4.32
N TYR A 46 5.47 4.86 4.72
CA TYR A 46 5.92 3.80 3.83
C TYR A 46 5.11 2.51 4.03
N THR A 47 4.96 1.76 2.94
CA THR A 47 4.44 0.40 3.01
C THR A 47 5.54 -0.56 3.48
N PRO A 48 5.21 -1.58 4.29
CA PRO A 48 6.15 -2.66 4.65
C PRO A 48 6.50 -3.58 3.47
N SER A 49 5.68 -3.54 2.41
CA SER A 49 5.97 -4.22 1.14
C SER A 49 5.15 -3.58 0.01
N PRO A 50 5.77 -3.20 -1.13
CA PRO A 50 5.06 -2.51 -2.22
C PRO A 50 4.22 -3.47 -3.09
N ILE A 51 3.36 -4.29 -2.45
CA ILE A 51 2.40 -5.20 -3.09
C ILE A 51 1.20 -5.47 -2.16
N CYS A 52 -0.01 -5.50 -2.70
CA CYS A 52 -1.26 -5.45 -1.95
C CYS A 52 -1.38 -6.49 -0.83
N VAL A 53 -1.21 -7.80 -1.15
CA VAL A 53 -1.43 -8.89 -0.19
C VAL A 53 -0.47 -8.80 0.99
N SER A 54 0.82 -8.63 0.70
CA SER A 54 1.87 -8.52 1.72
C SER A 54 1.71 -7.27 2.58
N ALA A 55 1.44 -6.10 1.96
CA ALA A 55 1.21 -4.86 2.67
C ALA A 55 0.02 -4.95 3.63
N ARG A 56 -1.11 -5.50 3.16
CA ARG A 56 -2.35 -5.64 3.94
C ARG A 56 -2.21 -6.67 5.06
N ALA A 57 -1.48 -7.76 4.85
CA ALA A 57 -1.15 -8.74 5.87
C ALA A 57 -0.30 -8.12 6.99
N ALA A 58 0.76 -7.39 6.63
CA ALA A 58 1.62 -6.69 7.58
C ALA A 58 0.87 -5.58 8.35
N ALA A 59 0.01 -4.79 7.67
CA ALA A 59 -0.84 -3.78 8.31
C ALA A 59 -1.84 -4.40 9.31
N ALA A 60 -2.35 -5.61 9.04
CA ALA A 60 -3.26 -6.31 9.93
C ALA A 60 -2.55 -6.90 11.15
N THR A 61 -1.38 -7.47 10.98
CA THR A 61 -0.65 -8.21 12.02
C THR A 61 0.33 -7.36 12.81
N GLY A 62 0.72 -6.19 12.29
CA GLY A 62 1.79 -5.37 12.87
C GLY A 62 3.18 -5.97 12.70
N GLN A 63 3.32 -7.06 11.93
CA GLN A 63 4.57 -7.79 11.68
C GLN A 63 5.07 -7.55 10.27
N TYR A 64 6.37 -7.72 10.06
CA TYR A 64 6.94 -7.68 8.72
C TYR A 64 6.60 -8.94 7.92
N VAL A 65 6.77 -8.86 6.60
CA VAL A 65 6.41 -9.95 5.68
C VAL A 65 7.17 -11.23 5.96
N HIS A 66 8.46 -11.12 6.32
CA HIS A 66 9.30 -12.27 6.63
C HIS A 66 8.87 -13.02 7.90
N ASP A 67 8.22 -12.35 8.86
CA ASP A 67 7.70 -12.97 10.10
C ASP A 67 6.42 -13.78 9.83
N ILE A 68 5.60 -13.33 8.89
CA ILE A 68 4.29 -13.91 8.61
C ILE A 68 4.24 -14.80 7.35
N GLY A 69 5.30 -14.80 6.53
CA GLY A 69 5.38 -15.60 5.31
C GLY A 69 4.41 -15.20 4.20
N CYS A 70 3.87 -13.99 4.24
CA CYS A 70 2.97 -13.44 3.20
C CYS A 70 3.79 -12.78 2.08
N TRP A 71 4.61 -13.59 1.38
CA TRP A 71 5.66 -13.14 0.48
C TRP A 71 5.20 -12.34 -0.74
N ASP A 72 4.01 -12.66 -1.27
CA ASP A 72 3.50 -12.15 -2.54
C ASP A 72 1.97 -12.28 -2.64
N ASN A 73 1.41 -11.94 -3.80
CA ASN A 73 -0.03 -12.02 -4.04
C ASN A 73 -0.61 -13.45 -4.18
N ALA A 74 0.19 -14.49 -3.93
CA ALA A 74 -0.26 -15.87 -3.80
C ALA A 74 -0.09 -16.42 -2.37
N SER A 75 0.50 -15.64 -1.46
CA SER A 75 0.78 -16.03 -0.07
C SER A 75 -0.03 -15.17 0.89
N ALA A 76 -1.38 -15.26 0.83
CA ALA A 76 -2.27 -14.36 1.55
C ALA A 76 -2.46 -14.72 3.03
N TYR A 77 -2.73 -13.70 3.82
CA TYR A 77 -3.07 -13.81 5.24
C TYR A 77 -4.30 -14.69 5.45
N ASP A 78 -4.18 -15.64 6.39
CA ASP A 78 -5.20 -16.68 6.67
C ASP A 78 -5.69 -16.68 8.12
N GLY A 79 -5.36 -15.66 8.89
CA GLY A 79 -5.81 -15.50 10.28
C GLY A 79 -5.03 -16.29 11.33
N LYS A 80 -3.99 -17.07 10.96
CA LYS A 80 -3.19 -17.83 11.93
C LYS A 80 -2.35 -16.94 12.85
N VAL A 81 -1.81 -15.87 12.31
CA VAL A 81 -1.14 -14.83 13.09
C VAL A 81 -2.19 -13.86 13.58
N ALA A 82 -2.15 -13.49 14.86
CA ALA A 82 -3.14 -12.57 15.40
C ALA A 82 -3.03 -11.18 14.76
N SER A 83 -4.16 -10.65 14.28
CA SER A 83 -4.30 -9.27 13.83
C SER A 83 -4.77 -8.35 14.97
N TRP A 84 -4.67 -7.04 14.76
CA TRP A 84 -5.32 -6.07 15.65
C TRP A 84 -6.84 -6.32 15.78
N GLY A 85 -7.50 -6.86 14.74
CA GLY A 85 -8.92 -7.24 14.80
C GLY A 85 -9.17 -8.34 15.82
N HIS A 86 -8.30 -9.36 15.92
CA HIS A 86 -8.41 -10.39 16.96
C HIS A 86 -8.29 -9.80 18.37
N ARG A 87 -7.42 -8.80 18.56
CA ARG A 87 -7.27 -8.11 19.85
C ARG A 87 -8.53 -7.34 20.23
N LEU A 88 -9.16 -6.67 19.24
CA LEU A 88 -10.45 -6.00 19.44
C LEU A 88 -11.55 -7.00 19.82
N GLN A 89 -11.67 -8.12 19.10
CA GLN A 89 -12.64 -9.18 19.41
C GLN A 89 -12.44 -9.76 20.81
N GLN A 90 -11.19 -10.09 21.19
CA GLN A 90 -10.86 -10.60 22.54
C GLN A 90 -11.27 -9.62 23.64
N ALA A 91 -11.16 -8.32 23.38
CA ALA A 91 -11.59 -7.27 24.32
C ALA A 91 -13.12 -6.98 24.24
N GLY A 92 -13.85 -7.63 23.32
CA GLY A 92 -15.27 -7.41 23.09
C GLY A 92 -15.60 -6.07 22.42
N ASN A 93 -14.64 -5.50 21.67
CA ASN A 93 -14.84 -4.35 20.80
C ASN A 93 -15.29 -4.83 19.43
N ARG A 94 -16.30 -4.16 18.84
CA ARG A 94 -16.79 -4.53 17.52
C ARG A 94 -15.79 -4.10 16.42
N CYS A 95 -15.54 -5.01 15.48
CA CYS A 95 -14.65 -4.80 14.35
C CYS A 95 -15.31 -5.27 13.05
N VAL A 96 -15.53 -4.36 12.09
CA VAL A 96 -16.20 -4.64 10.82
C VAL A 96 -15.32 -4.22 9.65
N SER A 97 -15.30 -4.99 8.57
CA SER A 97 -14.70 -4.59 7.30
C SER A 97 -15.76 -4.39 6.21
N ILE A 98 -15.52 -3.43 5.32
CA ILE A 98 -16.33 -3.14 4.15
C ILE A 98 -15.42 -3.01 2.95
N GLY A 99 -15.56 -3.92 1.96
CA GLY A 99 -14.78 -3.88 0.73
C GLY A 99 -13.52 -4.73 0.73
N LYS A 100 -12.47 -4.29 0.05
CA LYS A 100 -11.27 -5.09 -0.27
C LYS A 100 -10.42 -5.41 0.95
N LEU A 101 -10.25 -6.69 1.25
CA LEU A 101 -9.28 -7.19 2.25
C LEU A 101 -8.03 -7.78 1.61
N HIS A 102 -8.17 -8.49 0.50
CA HIS A 102 -7.10 -9.25 -0.16
C HIS A 102 -6.43 -10.29 0.76
N PHE A 103 -7.18 -10.80 1.73
CA PHE A 103 -6.84 -11.96 2.54
C PHE A 103 -7.20 -13.24 1.77
N ARG A 104 -6.96 -14.41 2.36
CA ARG A 104 -7.16 -15.67 1.65
C ARG A 104 -8.63 -15.96 1.37
N SER A 105 -9.48 -15.88 2.38
CA SER A 105 -10.90 -16.27 2.30
C SER A 105 -11.75 -15.59 3.37
N GLU A 106 -13.07 -15.49 3.10
CA GLU A 106 -14.07 -14.99 4.06
C GLU A 106 -14.25 -15.94 5.27
N GLU A 107 -13.97 -17.24 5.07
CA GLU A 107 -14.08 -18.24 6.14
C GLU A 107 -12.90 -18.23 7.12
N ASP A 108 -11.82 -17.55 6.79
CA ASP A 108 -10.65 -17.49 7.66
C ASP A 108 -10.92 -16.58 8.87
N PRO A 109 -10.46 -16.95 10.08
CA PRO A 109 -10.63 -16.14 11.28
C PRO A 109 -9.66 -14.96 11.27
N THR A 110 -9.99 -13.89 10.57
CA THR A 110 -9.09 -12.74 10.34
C THR A 110 -9.28 -11.58 11.32
N GLY A 111 -10.17 -11.73 12.31
CA GLY A 111 -10.39 -10.75 13.37
C GLY A 111 -11.50 -9.74 13.10
N PHE A 112 -12.30 -9.93 12.03
CA PHE A 112 -13.50 -9.13 11.79
C PHE A 112 -14.77 -9.88 12.23
N ASP A 113 -15.64 -9.21 13.00
CA ASP A 113 -16.96 -9.76 13.41
C ASP A 113 -17.90 -9.88 12.22
N LYS A 114 -17.74 -9.00 11.25
CA LYS A 114 -18.50 -9.00 10.01
C LYS A 114 -17.65 -8.47 8.87
N GLN A 115 -17.74 -9.12 7.73
CA GLN A 115 -17.17 -8.67 6.47
C GLN A 115 -18.32 -8.34 5.51
N ILE A 116 -18.38 -7.10 5.05
CA ILE A 116 -19.43 -6.60 4.16
C ILE A 116 -18.82 -6.50 2.77
N ILE A 117 -19.43 -7.17 1.78
CA ILE A 117 -18.95 -7.27 0.40
C ILE A 117 -17.43 -7.46 0.28
N PRO A 118 -16.82 -8.42 1.00
CA PRO A 118 -15.37 -8.55 1.03
C PRO A 118 -14.80 -9.00 -0.33
N MET A 119 -13.65 -8.41 -0.72
CA MET A 119 -12.85 -8.91 -1.83
C MET A 119 -11.57 -9.56 -1.29
N HIS A 120 -11.48 -10.87 -1.45
CA HIS A 120 -10.31 -11.69 -1.13
C HIS A 120 -9.49 -11.99 -2.38
N ILE A 121 -8.34 -12.66 -2.22
CA ILE A 121 -7.56 -13.11 -3.38
C ILE A 121 -8.36 -14.08 -4.25
N ALA A 122 -8.12 -14.08 -5.55
CA ALA A 122 -8.86 -14.89 -6.49
C ALA A 122 -8.77 -16.40 -6.14
N GLY A 123 -9.93 -17.01 -5.84
CA GLY A 123 -10.04 -18.43 -5.54
C GLY A 123 -9.22 -18.92 -4.33
N GLY A 124 -8.83 -18.04 -3.40
CA GLY A 124 -7.96 -18.37 -2.27
C GLY A 124 -6.51 -18.73 -2.66
N VAL A 125 -6.13 -18.48 -3.93
CA VAL A 125 -4.84 -18.88 -4.52
C VAL A 125 -4.03 -17.67 -4.99
N GLY A 126 -4.68 -16.67 -5.59
CA GLY A 126 -4.06 -15.43 -6.04
C GLY A 126 -3.13 -15.57 -7.25
N ASP A 127 -2.08 -14.74 -7.33
CA ASP A 127 -1.17 -14.64 -8.47
C ASP A 127 0.02 -15.62 -8.35
N LEU A 128 -0.19 -16.90 -8.67
CA LEU A 128 0.87 -17.91 -8.66
C LEU A 128 2.06 -17.58 -9.59
N MET A 129 1.80 -16.90 -10.73
CA MET A 129 2.89 -16.51 -11.62
C MET A 129 3.86 -15.53 -10.96
N GLY A 130 3.37 -14.70 -10.03
CA GLY A 130 4.19 -13.79 -9.25
C GLY A 130 5.11 -14.45 -8.22
N ALA A 131 4.86 -15.73 -7.90
CA ALA A 131 5.68 -16.52 -7.00
C ALA A 131 6.77 -17.33 -7.71
N ILE A 132 6.87 -17.30 -9.05
CA ILE A 132 7.88 -18.04 -9.82
C ILE A 132 9.22 -17.32 -9.75
N ARG A 133 10.22 -17.98 -9.15
CA ARG A 133 11.60 -17.47 -8.99
C ARG A 133 12.57 -18.67 -8.96
N PRO A 134 13.83 -18.54 -9.43
CA PRO A 134 14.50 -17.34 -10.00
C PRO A 134 14.24 -17.12 -11.49
N ASP A 135 13.73 -18.13 -12.22
CA ASP A 135 13.48 -18.05 -13.67
C ASP A 135 12.21 -17.23 -13.90
N LEU A 136 12.34 -15.91 -13.96
CA LEU A 136 11.22 -15.00 -14.06
C LEU A 136 10.44 -15.18 -15.36
N PRO A 137 9.12 -15.42 -15.31
CA PRO A 137 8.30 -15.41 -16.50
C PRO A 137 8.08 -14.00 -17.04
N ILE A 138 7.94 -13.87 -18.36
CA ILE A 138 7.44 -12.63 -18.95
C ILE A 138 5.97 -12.48 -18.61
N ARG A 139 5.61 -11.37 -17.99
CA ARG A 139 4.24 -11.09 -17.53
C ARG A 139 3.43 -10.38 -18.62
N TYR A 140 2.99 -11.14 -19.63
CA TYR A 140 2.19 -10.60 -20.74
C TYR A 140 0.88 -9.94 -20.31
N GLN A 141 0.40 -10.21 -19.09
CA GLN A 141 -0.77 -9.56 -18.48
C GLN A 141 -0.60 -8.06 -18.30
N SER A 142 0.64 -7.56 -18.27
CA SER A 142 0.96 -6.12 -18.28
C SER A 142 0.34 -5.39 -19.48
N ARG A 143 0.09 -6.09 -20.60
CA ARG A 143 -0.66 -5.57 -21.73
C ARG A 143 -2.07 -5.08 -21.34
N LYS A 144 -2.76 -5.83 -20.47
CA LYS A 144 -4.12 -5.45 -20.02
C LYS A 144 -4.14 -4.16 -19.20
N TYR A 145 -3.06 -3.87 -18.48
CA TYR A 145 -2.90 -2.58 -17.80
C TYR A 145 -2.97 -1.44 -18.82
N VAL A 146 -2.16 -1.52 -19.88
CA VAL A 146 -2.09 -0.48 -20.92
C VAL A 146 -3.38 -0.44 -21.75
N GLU A 147 -3.98 -1.58 -22.10
CA GLU A 147 -5.26 -1.65 -22.82
C GLU A 147 -6.44 -1.09 -22.00
N SER A 148 -6.30 -1.02 -20.68
CA SER A 148 -7.33 -0.45 -19.79
C SER A 148 -7.38 1.08 -19.80
N VAL A 149 -6.38 1.74 -20.38
CA VAL A 149 -6.29 3.21 -20.47
C VAL A 149 -7.38 3.74 -21.38
N LYS A 150 -8.48 4.23 -20.81
CA LYS A 150 -9.62 4.77 -21.56
C LYS A 150 -10.60 5.54 -20.69
N VAL A 151 -11.40 6.38 -21.33
CA VAL A 151 -12.60 6.98 -20.73
C VAL A 151 -13.72 5.94 -20.70
N GLY A 152 -14.38 5.75 -19.56
CA GLY A 152 -15.46 4.80 -19.38
C GLY A 152 -15.71 4.45 -17.92
N THR A 153 -16.33 3.30 -17.68
CA THR A 153 -16.49 2.72 -16.33
C THR A 153 -15.87 1.33 -16.26
N SER A 154 -15.70 0.81 -15.07
CA SER A 154 -15.17 -0.52 -14.81
C SER A 154 -15.89 -1.16 -13.62
N ALA A 155 -15.81 -2.49 -13.51
CA ALA A 155 -16.36 -3.20 -12.36
C ALA A 155 -15.77 -2.70 -11.01
N TYR A 156 -14.54 -2.19 -11.00
CA TYR A 156 -13.92 -1.62 -9.79
C TYR A 156 -14.54 -0.27 -9.39
N ILE A 157 -14.88 0.58 -10.37
CA ILE A 157 -15.64 1.82 -10.12
C ILE A 157 -17.00 1.50 -9.48
N ASP A 158 -17.74 0.55 -10.06
CA ASP A 158 -19.05 0.16 -9.55
C ASP A 158 -18.95 -0.48 -8.16
N TYR A 159 -17.89 -1.24 -7.91
CA TYR A 159 -17.64 -1.83 -6.60
C TYR A 159 -17.28 -0.79 -5.54
N ASP A 160 -16.44 0.19 -5.86
CA ASP A 160 -16.12 1.29 -4.94
C ASP A 160 -17.37 2.10 -4.56
N LEU A 161 -18.26 2.37 -5.53
CA LEU A 161 -19.56 3.02 -5.24
C LEU A 161 -20.43 2.16 -4.31
N ASN A 162 -20.42 0.82 -4.46
CA ASN A 162 -21.12 -0.07 -3.53
C ASN A 162 -20.47 -0.02 -2.14
N ILE A 163 -19.14 -0.02 -2.03
CA ILE A 163 -18.43 0.12 -0.76
C ILE A 163 -18.82 1.40 -0.04
N VAL A 164 -18.89 2.53 -0.76
CA VAL A 164 -19.32 3.82 -0.19
C VAL A 164 -20.74 3.73 0.33
N SER A 165 -21.67 3.17 -0.47
CA SER A 165 -23.09 3.00 -0.06
C SER A 165 -23.25 2.14 1.18
N GLU A 166 -22.52 1.02 1.27
CA GLU A 166 -22.52 0.15 2.46
C GLU A 166 -21.91 0.85 3.67
N ALA A 167 -20.83 1.63 3.47
CA ALA A 167 -20.22 2.40 4.54
C ALA A 167 -21.15 3.49 5.09
N GLU A 168 -21.82 4.24 4.21
CA GLU A 168 -22.81 5.26 4.60
C GLU A 168 -23.98 4.65 5.37
N THR A 169 -24.48 3.50 4.91
CA THR A 169 -25.54 2.74 5.58
C THR A 169 -25.09 2.30 6.97
N TRP A 170 -23.96 1.63 7.06
CA TRP A 170 -23.42 1.13 8.31
C TRP A 170 -23.16 2.25 9.33
N LEU A 171 -22.55 3.36 8.89
CA LEU A 171 -22.30 4.52 9.76
C LEU A 171 -23.60 5.17 10.25
N SER A 172 -24.62 5.26 9.37
CA SER A 172 -25.93 5.83 9.73
C SER A 172 -26.67 4.96 10.75
N GLU A 173 -26.60 3.62 10.64
CA GLU A 173 -27.12 2.68 11.63
C GLU A 173 -26.39 2.81 12.96
N LYS A 174 -25.05 2.87 12.94
CA LYS A 174 -24.21 3.03 14.11
C LYS A 174 -24.44 4.32 14.89
N ALA A 175 -24.81 5.40 14.21
CA ALA A 175 -25.16 6.64 14.86
C ALA A 175 -26.43 6.56 15.73
N GLN A 176 -27.29 5.56 15.48
CA GLN A 176 -28.54 5.33 16.23
C GLN A 176 -28.34 4.32 17.37
N GLU A 177 -27.22 3.59 17.40
CA GLU A 177 -26.92 2.61 18.45
C GLU A 177 -26.21 3.27 19.65
N ASN A 178 -26.54 2.81 20.86
CA ASN A 178 -25.82 3.18 22.09
C ASN A 178 -24.79 2.10 22.45
N ASP A 179 -23.72 2.04 21.69
CA ASP A 179 -22.61 1.12 21.99
C ASP A 179 -21.89 1.55 23.27
N SER A 180 -21.70 0.60 24.18
CA SER A 180 -20.96 0.84 25.44
C SER A 180 -19.45 0.84 25.26
N LYS A 181 -18.97 0.33 24.12
CA LYS A 181 -17.54 0.24 23.76
C LYS A 181 -17.32 0.86 22.40
N PRO A 182 -16.13 1.42 22.13
CA PRO A 182 -15.79 1.92 20.81
C PRO A 182 -15.72 0.77 19.78
N TRP A 183 -16.14 1.06 18.58
CA TRP A 183 -16.07 0.17 17.43
C TRP A 183 -14.98 0.61 16.47
N THR A 184 -14.54 -0.32 15.62
CA THR A 184 -13.63 -0.05 14.50
C THR A 184 -14.26 -0.52 13.20
N VAL A 185 -14.28 0.33 12.18
CA VAL A 185 -14.65 -0.03 10.80
C VAL A 185 -13.49 0.18 9.86
N PHE A 186 -13.21 -0.84 9.05
CA PHE A 186 -12.17 -0.84 8.02
C PHE A 186 -12.85 -0.78 6.65
N ILE A 187 -12.83 0.40 6.01
CA ILE A 187 -13.46 0.67 4.72
C ILE A 187 -12.35 0.68 3.67
N SER A 188 -12.39 -0.24 2.72
CA SER A 188 -11.30 -0.43 1.78
C SER A 188 -11.75 -0.38 0.33
N LEU A 189 -11.41 0.74 -0.33
CA LEU A 189 -11.64 1.02 -1.74
C LEU A 189 -10.58 0.34 -2.63
N ILE A 190 -10.82 0.32 -3.95
CA ILE A 190 -9.87 -0.18 -4.94
C ILE A 190 -9.18 0.95 -5.71
N ALA A 191 -9.93 1.95 -6.18
CA ALA A 191 -9.31 3.05 -6.90
C ALA A 191 -8.29 3.79 -6.01
N PRO A 192 -7.17 4.25 -6.61
CA PRO A 192 -6.86 4.38 -8.03
C PRO A 192 -6.17 3.17 -8.70
N HIS A 193 -6.16 1.97 -8.09
CA HIS A 193 -5.63 0.75 -8.71
C HIS A 193 -6.19 0.55 -10.13
N PHE A 194 -5.34 0.07 -11.07
CA PHE A 194 -5.83 -0.29 -12.40
C PHE A 194 -7.01 -1.29 -12.35
N PRO A 195 -7.91 -1.29 -13.37
CA PRO A 195 -7.78 -0.75 -14.72
C PRO A 195 -7.84 0.78 -14.77
N LEU A 196 -6.97 1.38 -15.59
CA LEU A 196 -6.93 2.83 -15.81
C LEU A 196 -8.10 3.30 -16.70
N THR A 197 -9.30 2.88 -16.34
CA THR A 197 -10.55 3.27 -16.98
C THR A 197 -11.27 4.23 -16.04
N VAL A 198 -11.52 5.45 -16.49
CA VAL A 198 -12.05 6.53 -15.66
C VAL A 198 -13.28 7.19 -16.30
N PRO A 199 -14.33 7.52 -15.52
CA PRO A 199 -15.47 8.26 -16.04
C PRO A 199 -15.07 9.63 -16.61
N LYS A 200 -15.74 10.02 -17.71
CA LYS A 200 -15.43 11.23 -18.48
C LYS A 200 -15.35 12.48 -17.59
N LYS A 201 -16.23 12.63 -16.60
CA LYS A 201 -16.23 13.81 -15.71
C LYS A 201 -14.91 14.01 -14.95
N TYR A 202 -14.19 12.92 -14.65
CA TYR A 202 -12.89 12.99 -13.97
C TYR A 202 -11.73 13.13 -14.97
N PHE A 203 -11.82 12.46 -16.12
CA PHE A 203 -10.82 12.58 -17.18
C PHE A 203 -10.70 14.02 -17.70
N ASP A 204 -11.84 14.69 -17.91
CA ASP A 204 -11.87 16.06 -18.44
C ASP A 204 -11.24 17.11 -17.51
N LEU A 205 -10.95 16.75 -16.25
CA LEU A 205 -10.24 17.62 -15.31
C LEU A 205 -8.73 17.74 -15.62
N TYR A 206 -8.20 16.84 -16.46
CA TYR A 206 -6.77 16.66 -16.73
C TYR A 206 -6.47 16.68 -18.23
N PRO A 207 -6.49 17.87 -18.88
CA PRO A 207 -6.14 18.01 -20.29
C PRO A 207 -4.73 17.48 -20.58
N LEU A 208 -4.55 16.70 -21.67
CA LEU A 208 -3.30 15.99 -21.96
C LEU A 208 -2.11 16.92 -22.21
N ASP A 209 -2.34 18.14 -22.66
CA ASP A 209 -1.33 19.18 -22.85
C ASP A 209 -0.78 19.74 -21.52
N THR A 210 -1.50 19.53 -20.41
CA THR A 210 -1.06 19.92 -19.07
C THR A 210 -0.36 18.78 -18.30
N ILE A 211 -0.36 17.56 -18.86
CA ILE A 211 0.27 16.40 -18.21
C ILE A 211 1.77 16.42 -18.47
N GLU A 212 2.54 16.51 -17.39
CA GLU A 212 3.99 16.35 -17.43
C GLU A 212 4.35 14.88 -17.62
N MET A 213 5.32 14.60 -18.49
CA MET A 213 5.86 13.25 -18.61
C MET A 213 6.70 12.91 -17.37
N PRO A 214 6.63 11.66 -16.91
CA PRO A 214 7.48 11.20 -15.82
C PRO A 214 8.95 11.25 -16.22
N LYS A 215 9.83 11.28 -15.23
CA LYS A 215 11.26 11.30 -15.46
C LYS A 215 11.72 10.06 -16.22
N PRO A 216 12.65 10.20 -17.18
CA PRO A 216 13.11 9.09 -18.01
C PRO A 216 13.84 8.02 -17.18
N ALA A 217 13.87 6.82 -17.74
CA ALA A 217 14.69 5.75 -17.22
C ALA A 217 16.18 6.00 -17.48
N ASP A 218 17.03 5.64 -16.53
CA ASP A 218 18.43 5.37 -16.81
C ASP A 218 18.52 3.94 -17.36
N LEU A 219 18.39 3.80 -18.67
CA LEU A 219 18.36 2.50 -19.35
C LEU A 219 19.70 1.75 -19.22
N GLU A 220 20.81 2.46 -19.20
CA GLU A 220 22.13 1.86 -19.04
C GLU A 220 22.27 1.24 -17.66
N TYR A 221 21.93 1.97 -16.62
CA TYR A 221 21.92 1.46 -15.26
C TYR A 221 20.99 0.27 -15.10
N GLN A 222 19.74 0.38 -15.55
CA GLN A 222 18.75 -0.68 -15.42
C GLN A 222 19.14 -1.95 -16.18
N GLN A 223 19.78 -1.84 -17.33
CA GLN A 223 20.24 -3.00 -18.09
C GLN A 223 21.48 -3.66 -17.46
N ASN A 224 22.37 -2.88 -16.85
CA ASN A 224 23.59 -3.38 -16.26
C ASN A 224 23.40 -3.91 -14.83
N HIS A 225 22.40 -3.45 -14.09
CA HIS A 225 22.08 -3.95 -12.77
C HIS A 225 21.21 -5.21 -12.86
N PRO A 226 21.69 -6.41 -12.43
CA PRO A 226 21.00 -7.67 -12.74
C PRO A 226 19.59 -7.76 -12.18
N TRP A 227 19.31 -7.17 -11.01
CA TRP A 227 17.96 -7.14 -10.46
C TRP A 227 17.01 -6.30 -11.34
N TRP A 228 17.44 -5.10 -11.72
CA TRP A 228 16.64 -4.21 -12.58
C TRP A 228 16.44 -4.81 -13.96
N ASN A 229 17.48 -5.43 -14.54
CA ASN A 229 17.38 -6.14 -15.82
C ASN A 229 16.31 -7.25 -15.76
N GLY A 230 16.33 -8.07 -14.71
CA GLY A 230 15.29 -9.08 -14.48
C GLY A 230 13.89 -8.49 -14.37
N PHE A 231 13.76 -7.40 -13.58
CA PHE A 231 12.49 -6.74 -13.32
C PHE A 231 11.86 -6.15 -14.59
N ILE A 232 12.60 -5.36 -15.36
CA ILE A 232 12.08 -4.69 -16.57
C ILE A 232 11.78 -5.68 -17.70
N ASN A 233 12.51 -6.79 -17.80
CA ASN A 233 12.28 -7.83 -18.80
C ASN A 233 11.12 -8.76 -18.42
N SER A 234 10.76 -8.85 -17.16
CA SER A 234 9.57 -9.56 -16.70
C SER A 234 8.31 -8.68 -16.75
N ASN A 235 8.39 -7.44 -16.26
CA ASN A 235 7.30 -6.46 -16.22
C ASN A 235 7.35 -5.52 -17.43
N ILE A 236 6.90 -5.98 -18.56
CA ILE A 236 7.03 -5.33 -19.87
C ILE A 236 5.91 -4.31 -20.17
N PHE A 237 5.49 -3.49 -19.21
CA PHE A 237 4.38 -2.54 -19.37
C PHE A 237 4.65 -1.50 -20.46
N ASP A 238 5.81 -0.84 -20.41
CA ASP A 238 6.09 0.35 -21.22
C ASP A 238 6.08 0.07 -22.72
N GLN A 239 6.47 -1.14 -23.13
CA GLN A 239 6.48 -1.53 -24.54
C GLN A 239 5.09 -1.64 -25.19
N TYR A 240 4.01 -1.66 -24.42
CA TYR A 240 2.64 -1.71 -24.93
C TYR A 240 2.03 -0.34 -25.16
N PHE A 241 2.65 0.74 -24.65
CA PHE A 241 2.23 2.09 -24.98
C PHE A 241 2.59 2.43 -26.43
N LYS A 242 1.67 3.08 -27.14
CA LYS A 242 1.85 3.44 -28.55
C LYS A 242 2.86 4.59 -28.72
N ASP A 243 2.74 5.58 -27.85
CA ASP A 243 3.46 6.84 -27.88
C ASP A 243 3.33 7.58 -26.53
N ASP A 244 3.91 8.76 -26.45
CA ASP A 244 3.86 9.61 -25.26
C ASP A 244 2.46 10.16 -24.98
N GLU A 245 1.64 10.37 -26.02
CA GLU A 245 0.25 10.78 -25.81
C GLU A 245 -0.55 9.70 -25.10
N HIS A 246 -0.33 8.42 -25.43
CA HIS A 246 -0.94 7.31 -24.72
C HIS A 246 -0.43 7.18 -23.29
N ARG A 247 0.84 7.48 -23.00
CA ARG A 247 1.39 7.55 -21.63
C ARG A 247 0.76 8.69 -20.84
N LYS A 248 0.64 9.89 -21.43
CA LYS A 248 -0.07 11.02 -20.82
C LYS A 248 -1.53 10.70 -20.52
N MET A 249 -2.21 9.98 -21.45
CA MET A 249 -3.58 9.53 -21.22
C MET A 249 -3.67 8.58 -20.00
N ALA A 250 -2.70 7.69 -19.79
CA ALA A 250 -2.65 6.82 -18.63
C ALA A 250 -2.52 7.64 -17.33
N ILE A 251 -1.65 8.64 -17.32
CA ILE A 251 -1.46 9.54 -16.16
C ILE A 251 -2.74 10.33 -15.90
N ALA A 252 -3.37 10.90 -16.93
CA ALA A 252 -4.64 11.62 -16.80
C ALA A 252 -5.76 10.73 -16.24
N CYS A 253 -5.86 9.49 -16.73
CA CYS A 253 -6.80 8.50 -16.18
C CYS A 253 -6.53 8.22 -14.70
N TYR A 254 -5.28 8.04 -14.31
CA TYR A 254 -4.90 7.81 -12.92
C TYR A 254 -5.22 9.00 -12.01
N LEU A 255 -4.89 10.23 -12.42
CA LEU A 255 -5.27 11.45 -11.70
C LEU A 255 -6.79 11.57 -11.56
N GLY A 256 -7.53 11.19 -12.60
CA GLY A 256 -9.00 11.13 -12.56
C GLY A 256 -9.51 10.08 -11.56
N LEU A 257 -8.85 8.92 -11.43
CA LEU A 257 -9.16 7.92 -10.42
C LEU A 257 -8.82 8.41 -9.01
N CYS A 258 -7.73 9.16 -8.82
CA CYS A 258 -7.42 9.80 -7.54
C CYS A 258 -8.52 10.78 -7.12
N THR A 259 -9.04 11.59 -8.07
CA THR A 259 -10.19 12.47 -7.79
C THR A 259 -11.47 11.70 -7.48
N PHE A 260 -11.74 10.60 -8.19
CA PHE A 260 -12.85 9.71 -7.88
C PHE A 260 -12.75 9.13 -6.46
N THR A 261 -11.57 8.66 -6.07
CA THR A 261 -11.29 8.19 -4.69
C THR A 261 -11.52 9.29 -3.67
N ASP A 262 -11.06 10.51 -3.95
CA ASP A 262 -11.29 11.67 -3.07
C ASP A 262 -12.78 11.99 -2.87
N GLU A 263 -13.59 11.93 -3.93
CA GLU A 263 -15.05 12.10 -3.83
C GLU A 263 -15.69 10.99 -2.96
N ASN A 264 -15.28 9.74 -3.13
CA ASN A 264 -15.74 8.60 -2.33
C ASN A 264 -15.40 8.76 -0.84
N VAL A 265 -14.15 9.13 -0.54
CA VAL A 265 -13.74 9.45 0.83
C VAL A 265 -14.53 10.62 1.37
N GLY A 266 -14.77 11.65 0.55
CA GLY A 266 -15.60 12.81 0.90
C GLY A 266 -17.01 12.44 1.32
N SER A 267 -17.66 11.49 0.64
CA SER A 267 -19.00 10.97 0.97
C SER A 267 -19.02 10.28 2.34
N ILE A 268 -18.01 9.44 2.62
CA ILE A 268 -17.86 8.76 3.91
C ILE A 268 -17.66 9.79 5.04
N LEU A 269 -16.78 10.77 4.84
CA LEU A 269 -16.52 11.83 5.82
C LEU A 269 -17.76 12.71 6.06
N ALA A 270 -18.51 13.05 5.00
CA ALA A 270 -19.74 13.80 5.11
C ALA A 270 -20.82 13.05 5.92
N THR A 271 -20.87 11.73 5.80
CA THR A 271 -21.78 10.88 6.59
C THR A 271 -21.38 10.90 8.07
N LEU A 272 -20.08 10.84 8.40
CA LEU A 272 -19.60 10.99 9.78
C LEU A 272 -20.01 12.36 10.36
N ASP A 273 -19.84 13.43 9.60
CA ASP A 273 -20.19 14.79 10.03
C ASP A 273 -21.73 14.94 10.22
N LYS A 274 -22.52 14.46 9.26
CA LYS A 274 -23.98 14.53 9.30
C LYS A 274 -24.60 13.74 10.47
N THR A 275 -23.99 12.61 10.83
CA THR A 275 -24.46 11.73 11.90
C THR A 275 -23.92 12.13 13.28
N GLY A 276 -23.01 13.10 13.37
CA GLY A 276 -22.35 13.51 14.62
C GLY A 276 -21.27 12.51 15.09
N LEU A 277 -20.98 11.48 14.30
CA LEU A 277 -19.94 10.48 14.63
C LEU A 277 -18.54 11.08 14.55
N SER A 278 -18.32 12.14 13.76
CA SER A 278 -17.01 12.78 13.64
C SER A 278 -16.44 13.32 14.97
N GLU A 279 -17.30 13.69 15.92
CA GLU A 279 -16.88 14.15 17.25
C GLU A 279 -16.46 13.01 18.18
N LYS A 280 -16.82 11.77 17.84
CA LYS A 280 -16.59 10.56 18.64
C LYS A 280 -15.65 9.56 17.97
N SER A 281 -15.21 9.85 16.74
CA SER A 281 -14.44 8.93 15.91
C SER A 281 -13.13 9.57 15.46
N ARG A 282 -12.04 8.80 15.50
CA ARG A 282 -10.82 9.13 14.76
C ARG A 282 -10.88 8.50 13.39
N VAL A 283 -10.33 9.18 12.41
CA VAL A 283 -10.23 8.71 11.01
C VAL A 283 -8.77 8.55 10.66
N ILE A 284 -8.43 7.42 10.06
CA ILE A 284 -7.12 7.18 9.43
C ILE A 284 -7.38 6.90 7.95
N PHE A 285 -6.70 7.62 7.07
CA PHE A 285 -6.65 7.35 5.63
C PHE A 285 -5.24 6.97 5.24
N PHE A 286 -5.07 5.89 4.47
CA PHE A 286 -3.80 5.50 3.85
C PHE A 286 -4.01 4.67 2.60
N SER A 287 -2.93 4.51 1.80
CA SER A 287 -2.85 3.50 0.73
C SER A 287 -1.98 2.32 1.14
N ASP A 288 -2.27 1.13 0.62
CA ASP A 288 -1.46 -0.07 0.89
C ASP A 288 -0.07 0.00 0.21
N HIS A 289 0.05 0.63 -0.95
CA HIS A 289 1.29 0.99 -1.66
C HIS A 289 0.97 2.04 -2.73
N GLY A 290 1.99 2.55 -3.43
CA GLY A 290 1.82 3.49 -4.53
C GLY A 290 1.85 2.84 -5.92
N ASP A 291 1.99 3.69 -6.95
CA ASP A 291 2.19 3.33 -8.36
C ASP A 291 3.33 4.17 -8.95
N ASN A 292 4.20 3.56 -9.71
CA ASN A 292 5.33 4.23 -10.37
C ASN A 292 4.90 5.22 -11.46
N MET A 293 3.74 5.02 -12.07
CA MET A 293 3.13 5.92 -13.08
C MET A 293 4.10 6.38 -14.16
N GLY A 294 4.92 5.47 -14.67
CA GLY A 294 5.90 5.74 -15.73
C GLY A 294 7.23 6.31 -15.25
N ALA A 295 7.38 6.63 -13.95
CA ALA A 295 8.68 7.07 -13.44
C ALA A 295 9.75 6.01 -13.73
N ARG A 296 10.87 6.44 -14.28
CA ARG A 296 11.98 5.56 -14.71
C ARG A 296 11.56 4.48 -15.73
N GLY A 297 10.50 4.74 -16.54
CA GLY A 297 9.94 3.77 -17.48
C GLY A 297 9.15 2.63 -16.84
N ILE A 298 8.85 2.74 -15.53
CA ILE A 298 8.19 1.69 -14.75
C ILE A 298 6.74 2.08 -14.48
N TRP A 299 5.82 1.14 -14.68
CA TRP A 299 4.40 1.27 -14.40
C TRP A 299 3.97 0.25 -13.35
N GLY A 300 2.94 0.58 -12.58
CA GLY A 300 2.50 -0.23 -11.46
C GLY A 300 3.42 -0.09 -10.24
N LYS A 301 3.59 -1.14 -9.50
CA LYS A 301 4.16 -1.21 -8.16
C LYS A 301 5.43 -2.07 -8.10
N SER A 302 5.81 -2.52 -6.91
CA SER A 302 6.87 -3.53 -6.70
C SER A 302 8.29 -3.00 -6.75
N THR A 303 8.49 -1.70 -6.56
CA THR A 303 9.81 -1.08 -6.39
C THR A 303 9.92 -0.40 -5.01
N MET A 304 11.15 -0.15 -4.55
CA MET A 304 11.39 0.56 -3.28
C MET A 304 11.48 2.09 -3.43
N HIS A 305 11.23 2.61 -4.63
CA HIS A 305 11.19 4.05 -4.87
C HIS A 305 9.95 4.72 -4.27
N GLU A 306 10.05 6.04 -4.06
CA GLU A 306 8.99 6.84 -3.40
C GLU A 306 7.62 6.70 -4.06
N GLU A 307 7.57 6.48 -5.37
CA GLU A 307 6.32 6.32 -6.10
C GLU A 307 5.55 5.04 -5.74
N SER A 308 6.27 3.98 -5.34
CA SER A 308 5.68 2.67 -5.04
C SER A 308 5.70 2.34 -3.54
N ALA A 309 6.82 2.59 -2.84
CA ALA A 309 6.96 2.30 -1.42
C ALA A 309 6.45 3.43 -0.51
N GLY A 310 6.50 4.68 -0.96
CA GLY A 310 5.94 5.83 -0.25
C GLY A 310 4.43 5.91 -0.41
N ILE A 311 3.70 6.06 0.70
CA ILE A 311 2.24 6.08 0.72
C ILE A 311 1.69 7.36 1.33
N PRO A 312 0.48 7.80 0.96
CA PRO A 312 -0.24 8.80 1.75
C PRO A 312 -0.67 8.18 3.07
N LEU A 313 -0.60 8.98 4.15
CA LEU A 313 -1.14 8.63 5.46
C LEU A 313 -1.57 9.90 6.17
N ILE A 314 -2.86 9.97 6.51
CA ILE A 314 -3.51 11.11 7.16
C ILE A 314 -4.32 10.59 8.34
N MET A 315 -4.27 11.29 9.48
CA MET A 315 -5.07 10.97 10.66
C MET A 315 -5.73 12.22 11.21
N ALA A 316 -7.03 12.15 11.52
CA ALA A 316 -7.78 13.26 12.09
C ALA A 316 -8.81 12.78 13.12
N GLY A 317 -9.33 13.70 13.91
CA GLY A 317 -10.40 13.43 14.88
C GLY A 317 -10.08 13.92 16.29
N PRO A 318 -10.90 13.56 17.28
CA PRO A 318 -10.70 14.00 18.65
C PRO A 318 -9.30 13.69 19.18
N ASP A 319 -8.71 14.67 19.85
CA ASP A 319 -7.37 14.62 20.46
C ASP A 319 -6.19 14.42 19.48
N ILE A 320 -6.42 14.55 18.17
CA ILE A 320 -5.36 14.58 17.16
C ILE A 320 -4.99 16.03 16.86
N PRO A 321 -3.70 16.40 16.84
CA PRO A 321 -3.28 17.75 16.45
C PRO A 321 -3.83 18.13 15.07
N GLN A 322 -4.22 19.40 14.90
CA GLN A 322 -4.74 19.90 13.63
C GLN A 322 -3.67 20.61 12.82
N ASN A 323 -3.76 20.52 11.50
CA ASN A 323 -2.87 21.17 10.53
C ASN A 323 -1.38 20.93 10.83
N LYS A 324 -1.05 19.72 11.32
CA LYS A 324 0.33 19.32 11.64
C LYS A 324 0.88 18.42 10.54
N VAL A 325 2.11 18.69 10.13
CA VAL A 325 2.91 17.76 9.31
C VAL A 325 3.88 17.05 10.23
N VAL A 326 3.85 15.73 10.24
CA VAL A 326 4.79 14.89 10.99
C VAL A 326 5.82 14.35 10.03
N SER A 327 7.10 14.64 10.31
CA SER A 327 8.24 14.18 9.49
C SER A 327 8.92 12.91 10.02
N THR A 328 8.54 12.42 11.18
CA THR A 328 8.93 11.11 11.69
C THR A 328 8.57 10.04 10.66
N PRO A 329 9.51 9.20 10.19
CA PRO A 329 9.18 8.10 9.30
C PRO A 329 8.24 7.09 9.98
N VAL A 330 7.18 6.68 9.28
CA VAL A 330 6.17 5.74 9.77
C VAL A 330 5.90 4.64 8.75
N SER A 331 5.36 3.51 9.22
CA SER A 331 5.05 2.34 8.40
C SER A 331 3.65 1.81 8.70
N LEU A 332 3.07 1.01 7.80
CA LEU A 332 1.77 0.38 8.06
C LEU A 332 1.80 -0.65 9.21
N VAL A 333 2.95 -1.14 9.65
CA VAL A 333 3.04 -1.94 10.88
C VAL A 333 2.68 -1.13 12.13
N ASP A 334 2.74 0.20 12.06
CA ASP A 334 2.32 1.13 13.11
C ASP A 334 0.79 1.14 13.32
N LEU A 335 0.03 0.59 12.37
CA LEU A 335 -1.44 0.53 12.48
C LEU A 335 -1.88 -0.37 13.64
N PHE A 336 -1.21 -1.50 13.87
CA PHE A 336 -1.56 -2.42 14.96
C PHE A 336 -1.55 -1.72 16.34
N PRO A 337 -0.44 -1.16 16.81
CA PRO A 337 -0.44 -0.45 18.10
C PRO A 337 -1.34 0.79 18.09
N THR A 338 -1.58 1.41 16.94
CA THR A 338 -2.51 2.54 16.82
C THR A 338 -3.95 2.13 17.10
N VAL A 339 -4.40 1.01 16.55
CA VAL A 339 -5.75 0.47 16.77
C VAL A 339 -5.93 0.09 18.25
N ILE A 340 -4.92 -0.56 18.86
CA ILE A 340 -4.94 -0.94 20.27
C ILE A 340 -5.03 0.29 21.17
N GLU A 341 -4.18 1.30 20.96
CA GLU A 341 -4.21 2.56 21.71
C GLU A 341 -5.55 3.30 21.51
N ASN A 342 -6.07 3.33 20.29
CA ASN A 342 -7.34 3.98 19.97
C ASN A 342 -8.52 3.36 20.75
N ALA A 343 -8.52 2.04 20.90
CA ALA A 343 -9.54 1.31 21.66
C ALA A 343 -9.35 1.40 23.18
N GLY A 344 -8.28 2.06 23.66
CA GLY A 344 -7.95 2.14 25.08
C GLY A 344 -7.48 0.82 25.69
N LEU A 345 -6.96 -0.08 24.86
CA LEU A 345 -6.43 -1.37 25.26
C LEU A 345 -4.91 -1.30 25.49
N GLU A 346 -4.40 -2.21 26.29
CA GLU A 346 -2.98 -2.41 26.47
C GLU A 346 -2.47 -3.46 25.46
N MET A 347 -1.21 -3.31 25.05
CA MET A 347 -0.52 -4.35 24.28
C MET A 347 -0.37 -5.60 25.14
N LEU A 348 -0.67 -6.77 24.58
CA LEU A 348 -0.41 -8.03 25.28
C LEU A 348 1.08 -8.33 25.30
N GLU A 349 1.51 -9.17 26.25
CA GLU A 349 2.92 -9.60 26.33
C GLU A 349 3.41 -10.22 25.02
N SER A 350 2.55 -10.97 24.32
CA SER A 350 2.84 -11.53 22.99
C SER A 350 3.03 -10.50 21.86
N ASP A 351 2.66 -9.26 22.09
CA ASP A 351 2.68 -8.20 21.08
C ASP A 351 3.75 -7.14 21.39
N THR A 352 4.54 -7.32 22.47
CA THR A 352 5.56 -6.34 22.90
C THR A 352 6.74 -6.24 21.94
N ASP A 353 7.00 -7.30 21.18
CA ASP A 353 8.11 -7.37 20.21
C ASP A 353 7.71 -6.88 18.80
N LEU A 354 6.46 -6.41 18.62
CA LEU A 354 6.03 -5.84 17.34
C LEU A 354 6.82 -4.55 17.03
N PRO A 355 7.28 -4.36 15.78
CA PRO A 355 8.15 -3.24 15.41
C PRO A 355 7.42 -1.89 15.37
N GLY A 356 6.08 -1.90 15.39
CA GLY A 356 5.25 -0.71 15.24
C GLY A 356 5.23 0.20 16.46
N THR A 357 4.98 1.48 16.23
CA THR A 357 4.70 2.50 17.25
C THR A 357 3.40 3.20 16.90
N SER A 358 2.53 3.44 17.87
CA SER A 358 1.24 4.08 17.61
C SER A 358 1.38 5.42 16.89
N LEU A 359 0.67 5.56 15.78
CA LEU A 359 0.58 6.82 15.01
C LEU A 359 -0.02 7.95 15.84
N ILE A 360 -0.90 7.64 16.81
CA ILE A 360 -1.48 8.63 17.73
C ILE A 360 -0.38 9.20 18.63
N SER A 361 0.45 8.33 19.19
CA SER A 361 1.60 8.72 20.03
C SER A 361 2.63 9.52 19.22
N ILE A 362 2.95 9.08 18.00
CA ILE A 362 3.87 9.79 17.09
C ILE A 362 3.31 11.18 16.72
N ALA A 363 2.02 11.27 16.40
CA ALA A 363 1.38 12.53 16.03
C ALA A 363 1.45 13.61 17.14
N ARG A 364 1.52 13.20 18.40
CA ARG A 364 1.55 14.08 19.58
C ARG A 364 2.96 14.41 20.05
N SER A 365 3.93 13.65 19.62
CA SER A 365 5.33 13.81 19.97
C SER A 365 6.03 14.83 19.06
N ASP A 366 7.26 15.20 19.44
CA ASP A 366 8.19 15.89 18.55
C ASP A 366 8.71 14.92 17.48
N ASP A 367 9.09 15.47 16.32
CA ASP A 367 9.57 14.68 15.21
C ASP A 367 10.88 13.94 15.52
N GLN A 368 10.89 12.65 15.25
CA GLN A 368 12.04 11.75 15.38
C GLN A 368 12.51 11.32 13.98
N LYS A 369 13.20 12.23 13.29
CA LYS A 369 13.66 12.00 11.91
C LYS A 369 14.56 10.76 11.76
N ASP A 370 15.25 10.36 12.83
CA ASP A 370 16.16 9.21 12.86
C ASP A 370 15.47 7.87 13.10
N ARG A 371 14.13 7.84 13.26
CA ARG A 371 13.39 6.58 13.28
C ARG A 371 13.60 5.83 11.99
N VAL A 372 13.90 4.52 12.11
CA VAL A 372 14.08 3.64 10.96
C VAL A 372 12.74 3.10 10.52
N VAL A 373 12.48 3.13 9.22
CA VAL A 373 11.40 2.39 8.57
C VAL A 373 12.00 1.35 7.64
N PHE A 374 11.41 0.16 7.67
CA PHE A 374 11.81 -1.00 6.89
C PHE A 374 10.71 -1.41 5.93
N SER A 375 11.10 -1.83 4.73
CA SER A 375 10.23 -2.44 3.71
C SER A 375 10.96 -3.56 3.00
N GLU A 376 10.24 -4.60 2.57
CA GLU A 376 10.81 -5.75 1.88
C GLU A 376 9.95 -6.22 0.72
N TYR A 377 10.55 -6.83 -0.29
CA TYR A 377 9.84 -7.32 -1.46
C TYR A 377 10.41 -8.64 -1.97
N HIS A 378 9.53 -9.63 -2.15
CA HIS A 378 9.87 -10.99 -2.55
C HIS A 378 8.97 -11.54 -3.67
N GLY A 379 8.22 -10.68 -4.33
CA GLY A 379 7.15 -11.10 -5.25
C GLY A 379 7.52 -11.05 -6.73
N ALA A 380 6.51 -10.78 -7.53
CA ALA A 380 6.56 -10.79 -8.98
C ALA A 380 7.73 -9.99 -9.57
N ALA A 381 8.37 -10.55 -10.60
CA ALA A 381 9.51 -9.95 -11.32
C ALA A 381 10.78 -9.71 -10.48
N SER A 382 10.85 -10.22 -9.27
CA SER A 382 12.01 -10.04 -8.39
C SER A 382 12.91 -11.28 -8.40
N VAL A 383 14.11 -11.19 -8.99
CA VAL A 383 15.10 -12.30 -9.05
C VAL A 383 15.65 -12.66 -7.67
N SER A 384 15.69 -11.67 -6.76
CA SER A 384 16.11 -11.86 -5.37
C SER A 384 15.34 -10.91 -4.45
N GLY A 385 15.37 -11.15 -3.14
CA GLY A 385 14.76 -10.28 -2.13
C GLY A 385 15.34 -8.86 -2.22
N VAL A 386 14.48 -7.88 -1.97
CA VAL A 386 14.84 -6.46 -1.91
C VAL A 386 14.41 -5.92 -0.56
N PHE A 387 15.27 -5.15 0.08
CA PHE A 387 15.05 -4.58 1.40
C PHE A 387 15.36 -3.09 1.37
N MET A 388 14.49 -2.28 1.95
CA MET A 388 14.62 -0.84 2.01
C MET A 388 14.64 -0.35 3.46
N LEU A 389 15.55 0.56 3.74
CA LEU A 389 15.60 1.33 4.99
C LEU A 389 15.48 2.83 4.69
N ARG A 390 14.62 3.50 5.45
CA ARG A 390 14.49 4.96 5.46
C ARG A 390 14.90 5.50 6.82
N LYS A 391 15.92 6.37 6.88
CA LYS A 391 16.39 6.99 8.12
C LYS A 391 16.99 8.38 7.83
N GLY A 392 16.60 9.40 8.59
CA GLY A 392 17.05 10.77 8.35
C GLY A 392 16.65 11.28 6.97
N SER A 393 17.60 11.77 6.16
CA SER A 393 17.38 12.13 4.75
C SER A 393 17.62 10.97 3.79
N PHE A 394 18.23 9.88 4.25
CA PHE A 394 18.67 8.81 3.36
C PHE A 394 17.67 7.68 3.22
N LYS A 395 17.61 7.12 2.01
CA LYS A 395 16.98 5.84 1.69
C LYS A 395 18.05 4.90 1.15
N TYR A 396 18.15 3.73 1.75
CA TYR A 396 19.05 2.65 1.35
C TYR A 396 18.21 1.48 0.84
N ILE A 397 18.57 0.94 -0.32
CA ILE A 397 17.91 -0.22 -0.93
C ILE A 397 18.95 -1.31 -1.13
N HIS A 398 18.76 -2.44 -0.48
CA HIS A 398 19.61 -3.62 -0.60
C HIS A 398 18.95 -4.65 -1.51
N TYR A 399 19.68 -5.12 -2.49
CA TYR A 399 19.32 -6.21 -3.39
C TYR A 399 20.17 -7.44 -3.07
N VAL A 400 19.56 -8.54 -2.64
CA VAL A 400 20.34 -9.75 -2.29
C VAL A 400 21.17 -10.21 -3.47
N SER A 401 22.48 -10.35 -3.25
CA SER A 401 23.50 -10.71 -4.24
C SER A 401 23.84 -9.64 -5.29
N PHE A 402 23.32 -8.42 -5.18
CA PHE A 402 23.59 -7.34 -6.14
C PHE A 402 23.95 -6.03 -5.45
N SER A 403 24.45 -5.07 -6.21
CA SER A 403 24.82 -3.74 -5.69
C SER A 403 23.62 -3.00 -5.07
N PRO A 404 23.81 -2.31 -3.94
CA PRO A 404 22.74 -1.53 -3.33
C PRO A 404 22.52 -0.19 -4.05
N GLU A 405 21.42 0.49 -3.69
CA GLU A 405 21.20 1.88 -4.01
C GLU A 405 21.11 2.73 -2.73
N LEU A 406 21.58 3.97 -2.82
CA LEU A 406 21.50 4.97 -1.75
C LEU A 406 21.05 6.31 -2.32
N PHE A 407 20.01 6.92 -1.74
CA PHE A 407 19.51 8.22 -2.15
C PHE A 407 19.41 9.19 -0.97
N ASP A 408 19.72 10.47 -1.19
CA ASP A 408 19.48 11.56 -0.25
C ASP A 408 18.19 12.28 -0.66
N LEU A 409 17.06 11.93 -0.03
CA LEU A 409 15.74 12.43 -0.44
C LEU A 409 15.49 13.91 -0.12
N GLU A 410 16.35 14.57 0.67
CA GLU A 410 16.30 16.03 0.84
C GLU A 410 16.91 16.75 -0.35
N LYS A 411 17.95 16.21 -0.97
CA LYS A 411 18.63 16.78 -2.14
C LYS A 411 18.09 16.25 -3.45
N ASP A 412 17.68 14.99 -3.47
CA ASP A 412 17.17 14.26 -4.63
C ASP A 412 15.87 13.53 -4.29
N PRO A 413 14.74 14.26 -4.13
CA PRO A 413 13.45 13.68 -3.79
C PRO A 413 12.86 12.78 -4.90
N GLU A 414 13.50 12.77 -6.07
CA GLU A 414 13.10 11.97 -7.23
C GLU A 414 13.98 10.73 -7.44
N GLU A 415 14.96 10.50 -6.55
CA GLU A 415 15.82 9.31 -6.56
C GLU A 415 16.47 9.06 -7.93
N LEU A 416 17.09 10.12 -8.51
CA LEU A 416 17.72 10.06 -9.82
C LEU A 416 19.21 9.78 -9.75
N THR A 417 19.85 10.03 -8.59
CA THR A 417 21.29 9.90 -8.42
C THR A 417 21.59 8.87 -7.35
N ASN A 418 22.02 7.67 -7.79
CA ASN A 418 22.48 6.64 -6.87
C ASN A 418 23.85 7.03 -6.29
N LEU A 419 23.92 7.18 -4.97
CA LEU A 419 25.11 7.59 -4.22
C LEU A 419 25.94 6.39 -3.75
N SER A 420 25.51 5.16 -3.99
CA SER A 420 26.11 3.97 -3.37
C SER A 420 27.53 3.66 -3.84
N GLU A 421 27.92 4.13 -5.02
CA GLU A 421 29.25 3.92 -5.57
C GLU A 421 30.24 5.03 -5.24
N LEU A 422 29.78 6.11 -4.58
CA LEU A 422 30.62 7.25 -4.24
C LEU A 422 31.34 7.01 -2.91
N PRO A 423 32.71 7.08 -2.87
CA PRO A 423 33.49 6.74 -1.68
C PRO A 423 33.11 7.52 -0.41
N GLU A 424 32.66 8.76 -0.54
CA GLU A 424 32.24 9.61 0.56
C GLU A 424 30.99 9.13 1.29
N TYR A 425 30.20 8.22 0.71
CA TYR A 425 29.02 7.63 1.31
C TYR A 425 29.24 6.23 1.89
N SER A 426 30.46 5.66 1.79
CA SER A 426 30.75 4.29 2.27
C SER A 426 30.38 4.08 3.74
N GLU A 427 30.73 5.03 4.64
CA GLU A 427 30.36 4.93 6.07
C GLU A 427 28.84 4.94 6.29
N ILE A 428 28.07 5.63 5.45
CA ILE A 428 26.62 5.66 5.53
C ILE A 428 26.05 4.30 5.12
N ILE A 429 26.58 3.72 4.05
CA ILE A 429 26.18 2.39 3.58
C ILE A 429 26.48 1.33 4.64
N ASP A 430 27.66 1.37 5.27
CA ASP A 430 28.04 0.42 6.33
C ASP A 430 27.09 0.54 7.54
N LYS A 431 26.69 1.75 7.93
CA LYS A 431 25.71 1.99 8.99
C LYS A 431 24.33 1.42 8.62
N PHE A 432 23.86 1.64 7.39
CA PHE A 432 22.57 1.09 6.94
C PHE A 432 22.62 -0.44 6.85
N TRP A 433 23.74 -0.99 6.36
CA TRP A 433 23.93 -2.43 6.35
C TRP A 433 23.87 -3.04 7.75
N ALA A 434 24.53 -2.42 8.73
CA ALA A 434 24.48 -2.88 10.12
C ALA A 434 23.03 -2.84 10.66
N ILE A 435 22.28 -1.75 10.41
CA ILE A 435 20.87 -1.65 10.82
C ILE A 435 20.03 -2.75 10.13
N LEU A 436 20.24 -3.01 8.84
CA LEU A 436 19.52 -4.05 8.13
C LEU A 436 19.75 -5.42 8.75
N LYS A 437 21.01 -5.74 9.07
CA LYS A 437 21.39 -7.01 9.71
C LYS A 437 20.84 -7.18 11.12
N ASP A 438 20.60 -6.08 11.84
CA ASP A 438 19.93 -6.13 13.15
C ASP A 438 18.42 -6.43 13.03
N ILE A 439 17.78 -6.03 11.90
CA ILE A 439 16.37 -6.30 11.63
C ILE A 439 16.19 -7.70 11.04
N VAL A 440 17.03 -8.06 10.07
CA VAL A 440 16.84 -9.27 9.26
C VAL A 440 18.17 -9.76 8.68
N ASP A 441 18.26 -11.07 8.42
CA ASP A 441 19.33 -11.65 7.58
C ASP A 441 18.82 -11.75 6.13
N PRO A 442 19.21 -10.82 5.22
CA PRO A 442 18.61 -10.74 3.89
C PRO A 442 18.78 -12.01 3.05
N GLU A 443 19.94 -12.65 3.12
CA GLU A 443 20.25 -13.87 2.37
C GLU A 443 19.39 -15.04 2.85
N LYS A 444 19.25 -15.17 4.17
CA LYS A 444 18.43 -16.23 4.78
C LYS A 444 16.96 -16.04 4.47
N ILE A 445 16.46 -14.81 4.50
CA ILE A 445 15.06 -14.53 4.20
C ILE A 445 14.75 -14.70 2.72
N ASP A 446 15.62 -14.26 1.80
CA ASP A 446 15.43 -14.52 0.37
C ASP A 446 15.41 -16.03 0.06
N ALA A 447 16.30 -16.80 0.69
CA ALA A 447 16.31 -18.26 0.55
C ALA A 447 15.03 -18.91 1.10
N LEU A 448 14.51 -18.42 2.23
CA LEU A 448 13.26 -18.90 2.82
C LEU A 448 12.06 -18.59 1.91
N ALA A 449 11.95 -17.35 1.44
CA ALA A 449 10.88 -16.93 0.53
C ALA A 449 10.87 -17.78 -0.75
N LYS A 450 12.03 -17.96 -1.38
CA LYS A 450 12.17 -18.82 -2.58
C LYS A 450 11.78 -20.26 -2.31
N LYS A 451 12.14 -20.82 -1.15
CA LYS A 451 11.77 -22.18 -0.74
C LYS A 451 10.25 -22.33 -0.62
N ASP A 452 9.59 -21.40 0.09
CA ASP A 452 8.15 -21.45 0.32
C ASP A 452 7.37 -21.25 -1.00
N GLN A 453 7.81 -20.31 -1.82
CA GLN A 453 7.26 -20.07 -3.16
C GLN A 453 7.43 -21.26 -4.07
N ALA A 454 8.60 -21.92 -4.09
CA ALA A 454 8.83 -23.13 -4.86
C ALA A 454 7.90 -24.28 -4.41
N ALA A 455 7.69 -24.45 -3.11
CA ALA A 455 6.76 -25.44 -2.59
C ALA A 455 5.31 -25.15 -3.02
N LEU A 456 4.90 -23.88 -2.98
CA LEU A 456 3.59 -23.44 -3.48
C LEU A 456 3.43 -23.75 -4.98
N ILE A 457 4.42 -23.37 -5.80
CA ILE A 457 4.43 -23.63 -7.24
C ILE A 457 4.30 -25.14 -7.55
N GLN A 458 5.03 -25.99 -6.84
CA GLN A 458 4.94 -27.45 -7.00
C GLN A 458 3.56 -27.99 -6.64
N LYS A 459 2.93 -27.48 -5.57
CA LYS A 459 1.56 -27.84 -5.17
C LYS A 459 0.55 -27.62 -6.28
N PHE A 460 0.75 -26.60 -7.13
CA PHE A 460 -0.14 -26.26 -8.25
C PHE A 460 0.31 -26.83 -9.61
N GLY A 461 1.28 -27.73 -9.63
CA GLY A 461 1.68 -28.49 -10.81
C GLY A 461 2.90 -27.99 -11.55
N GLY A 462 3.68 -27.10 -10.91
CA GLY A 462 4.95 -26.63 -11.40
C GLY A 462 4.86 -25.35 -12.25
N ALA A 463 5.99 -24.66 -12.40
CA ALA A 463 6.07 -23.35 -13.08
C ALA A 463 5.54 -23.39 -14.52
N LYS A 464 5.89 -24.43 -15.29
CA LYS A 464 5.45 -24.58 -16.68
C LYS A 464 3.92 -24.54 -16.81
N LYS A 465 3.19 -25.33 -16.00
CA LYS A 465 1.73 -25.37 -16.00
C LYS A 465 1.11 -24.02 -15.64
N ILE A 466 1.68 -23.34 -14.64
CA ILE A 466 1.20 -22.02 -14.19
C ILE A 466 1.40 -20.97 -15.29
N ILE A 467 2.55 -20.97 -15.96
CA ILE A 467 2.82 -20.05 -17.09
C ILE A 467 1.85 -20.32 -18.25
N GLU A 468 1.62 -21.60 -18.60
CA GLU A 468 0.72 -21.99 -19.67
C GLU A 468 -0.76 -21.65 -19.38
N SER A 469 -1.17 -21.65 -18.09
CA SER A 469 -2.53 -21.24 -17.69
C SER A 469 -2.77 -19.71 -17.78
N GLY A 470 -1.70 -18.93 -17.96
CA GLY A 470 -1.75 -17.47 -17.92
C GLY A 470 -1.93 -16.92 -16.50
N GLY A 471 -1.25 -15.82 -16.17
CA GLY A 471 -1.37 -15.18 -14.86
C GLY A 471 -2.67 -14.39 -14.71
N LEU A 472 -3.01 -14.05 -13.47
CA LEU A 472 -4.13 -13.14 -13.17
C LEU A 472 -3.82 -11.72 -13.65
N SER A 473 -4.84 -11.06 -14.18
CA SER A 473 -4.75 -9.64 -14.59
C SER A 473 -5.35 -8.69 -13.54
N GLY A 474 -5.88 -9.22 -12.46
CA GLY A 474 -6.53 -8.51 -11.36
C GLY A 474 -7.45 -9.47 -10.60
N THR A 475 -7.85 -9.06 -9.39
CA THR A 475 -8.80 -9.83 -8.58
C THR A 475 -10.23 -9.54 -9.06
N PRO A 476 -11.05 -10.54 -9.36
CA PRO A 476 -12.44 -10.32 -9.73
C PRO A 476 -13.22 -9.64 -8.60
N VAL A 477 -14.14 -8.75 -8.98
CA VAL A 477 -15.11 -8.18 -8.02
C VAL A 477 -16.01 -9.30 -7.51
N PRO A 478 -16.32 -9.35 -6.20
CA PRO A 478 -17.24 -10.32 -5.66
C PRO A 478 -18.62 -10.27 -6.35
N ASP A 479 -19.24 -11.42 -6.55
CA ASP A 479 -20.61 -11.47 -7.04
C ASP A 479 -21.55 -10.74 -6.06
N LYS A 480 -22.56 -10.04 -6.59
CA LYS A 480 -23.59 -9.45 -5.74
C LYS A 480 -24.35 -10.60 -5.06
N LYS A 481 -24.21 -10.69 -3.73
CA LYS A 481 -25.02 -11.62 -2.92
C LYS A 481 -26.46 -11.11 -2.82
#